data_4512a5b00191e18eb1287ff50f3b5c06
#
_entry.id   4512a5b00191e18eb1287ff50f3b5c06
#
_cell.length_a   1.000
_cell.length_b   1.000
_cell.length_c   1.000
_cell.angle_alpha   90.00
_cell.angle_beta   90.00
_cell.angle_gamma   90.00
#
_symmetry.space_group_name_H-M   'P 1'
#
loop_
_entity.id
_entity.type
_entity.pdbx_description
1 polymer ?
#
loop_
_entity_poly.entity_id
_entity_poly.type
_entity_poly.pdbx_seq_one_letter_code
_entity_poly.pdbx_strand_id
1 'polypeptide(L)'
;MIRGQNTDSDNSDVRIDVSIVMPCLNEAKTIVQCIREANEFFENGGLRGEVVIADNGSTDDSVSLAKANNAIVVHASEKGYGNACRVGMNVARGKYVFKMDADGTYVCADITAFLIKFEEGYDYVIGSRLRGKILPGAMPFSHRYIGNPVMSIMARILCRTGISDICCGLKGFRKTSLDGMEFQSYGMVFGPETTIKSRQHGLGVAEVPITYRPDKRDSHTNLRRYRDGINNVVFIFRESFLFRKYPVK
;
A
#
# COMPACT_ATOMS: atom_id res chain seq x y z
N MET A 1 -39.73 -45.88 -4.19
CA MET A 1 -39.58 -44.44 -4.54
C MET A 1 -38.82 -43.76 -3.40
N ILE A 2 -37.52 -43.60 -3.52
CA ILE A 2 -36.71 -42.93 -2.54
C ILE A 2 -36.22 -41.65 -3.24
N ARG A 3 -36.74 -40.50 -2.79
CA ARG A 3 -36.27 -39.19 -3.24
C ARG A 3 -34.91 -38.90 -2.64
N GLY A 4 -33.89 -38.86 -3.44
CA GLY A 4 -32.59 -38.31 -3.09
C GLY A 4 -32.74 -36.83 -2.78
N GLN A 5 -32.36 -36.41 -1.57
CA GLN A 5 -32.13 -35.01 -1.24
C GLN A 5 -30.78 -34.60 -1.83
N ASN A 6 -30.81 -33.79 -2.86
CA ASN A 6 -29.65 -33.03 -3.27
C ASN A 6 -29.33 -32.00 -2.19
N THR A 7 -28.29 -32.26 -1.44
CA THR A 7 -27.64 -31.22 -0.65
C THR A 7 -26.71 -30.44 -1.60
N ASP A 8 -27.27 -29.46 -2.29
CA ASP A 8 -26.47 -28.40 -2.89
C ASP A 8 -25.75 -27.69 -1.74
N SER A 9 -24.47 -28.04 -1.56
CA SER A 9 -23.56 -27.27 -0.72
C SER A 9 -23.43 -25.88 -1.34
N ASP A 10 -24.14 -24.94 -0.77
CA ASP A 10 -24.03 -23.50 -1.02
C ASP A 10 -22.58 -23.05 -0.66
N ASN A 11 -21.68 -23.25 -1.60
CA ASN A 11 -20.35 -22.68 -1.56
C ASN A 11 -20.45 -21.24 -2.07
N SER A 12 -21.20 -20.41 -1.33
CA SER A 12 -21.22 -18.97 -1.55
C SER A 12 -19.80 -18.47 -1.39
N ASP A 13 -19.17 -18.11 -2.50
CA ASP A 13 -17.86 -17.41 -2.55
C ASP A 13 -17.92 -16.22 -1.58
N VAL A 14 -17.30 -16.38 -0.41
CA VAL A 14 -17.29 -15.35 0.63
C VAL A 14 -16.54 -14.14 0.06
N ARG A 15 -17.28 -13.19 -0.46
CA ARG A 15 -16.73 -11.99 -1.09
C ARG A 15 -16.02 -11.16 -0.04
N ILE A 16 -14.69 -11.01 -0.17
CA ILE A 16 -13.89 -10.14 0.68
C ILE A 16 -14.08 -8.68 0.23
N ASP A 17 -14.36 -7.81 1.19
CA ASP A 17 -14.56 -6.38 0.93
C ASP A 17 -13.23 -5.63 0.87
N VAL A 18 -12.32 -5.93 1.81
CA VAL A 18 -11.03 -5.23 1.96
C VAL A 18 -9.90 -6.22 2.20
N SER A 19 -8.81 -6.07 1.44
CA SER A 19 -7.52 -6.70 1.76
C SER A 19 -6.52 -5.64 2.19
N ILE A 20 -5.84 -5.85 3.34
CA ILE A 20 -4.71 -5.04 3.78
C ILE A 20 -3.43 -5.84 3.57
N VAL A 21 -2.61 -5.38 2.64
CA VAL A 21 -1.33 -5.99 2.26
C VAL A 21 -0.20 -5.26 2.97
N MET A 22 0.61 -5.99 3.71
CA MET A 22 1.76 -5.46 4.44
C MET A 22 3.04 -6.19 3.99
N PRO A 23 3.96 -5.51 3.28
CA PRO A 23 5.30 -6.05 3.04
C PRO A 23 6.03 -6.18 4.36
N CYS A 24 6.70 -7.32 4.58
CA CYS A 24 7.34 -7.66 5.84
C CYS A 24 8.80 -8.09 5.63
N LEU A 25 9.70 -7.51 6.43
CA LEU A 25 11.08 -7.96 6.56
C LEU A 25 11.60 -7.62 7.95
N ASN A 26 11.60 -8.59 8.86
CA ASN A 26 12.04 -8.44 10.25
C ASN A 26 11.22 -7.37 11.03
N GLU A 27 9.91 -7.58 11.09
CA GLU A 27 8.93 -6.70 11.75
C GLU A 27 8.28 -7.35 12.99
N ALA A 28 8.96 -8.31 13.66
CA ALA A 28 8.41 -9.05 14.80
C ALA A 28 7.90 -8.16 15.94
N LYS A 29 8.48 -6.96 16.12
CA LYS A 29 8.07 -6.00 17.15
C LYS A 29 6.72 -5.32 16.89
N THR A 30 6.32 -5.19 15.64
CA THR A 30 5.20 -4.35 15.22
C THR A 30 4.08 -5.13 14.54
N ILE A 31 4.40 -6.27 13.91
CA ILE A 31 3.50 -7.02 13.05
C ILE A 31 2.19 -7.42 13.74
N VAL A 32 2.27 -7.90 14.99
CA VAL A 32 1.08 -8.31 15.76
C VAL A 32 0.13 -7.14 16.00
N GLN A 33 0.70 -5.97 16.36
CA GLN A 33 -0.10 -4.76 16.55
C GLN A 33 -0.75 -4.33 15.24
N CYS A 34 -0.01 -4.34 14.11
CA CYS A 34 -0.53 -3.97 12.80
C CYS A 34 -1.68 -4.88 12.35
N ILE A 35 -1.54 -6.20 12.54
CA ILE A 35 -2.60 -7.17 12.22
C ILE A 35 -3.83 -6.94 13.10
N ARG A 36 -3.65 -6.71 14.41
CA ARG A 36 -4.74 -6.43 15.34
C ARG A 36 -5.49 -5.15 14.95
N GLU A 37 -4.79 -4.04 14.69
CA GLU A 37 -5.41 -2.78 14.25
C GLU A 37 -6.21 -2.97 12.94
N ALA A 38 -5.74 -3.81 12.02
CA ALA A 38 -6.46 -4.13 10.80
C ALA A 38 -7.75 -4.93 11.08
N ASN A 39 -7.68 -5.94 11.94
CA ASN A 39 -8.85 -6.74 12.32
C ASN A 39 -9.90 -5.90 13.09
N GLU A 40 -9.46 -5.07 14.04
CA GLU A 40 -10.33 -4.11 14.73
C GLU A 40 -11.01 -3.13 13.75
N PHE A 41 -10.30 -2.67 12.73
CA PHE A 41 -10.87 -1.85 11.67
C PHE A 41 -11.96 -2.59 10.89
N PHE A 42 -11.75 -3.87 10.54
CA PHE A 42 -12.76 -4.69 9.86
C PHE A 42 -14.00 -4.91 10.73
N GLU A 43 -13.80 -5.29 11.99
CA GLU A 43 -14.88 -5.54 12.96
C GLU A 43 -15.74 -4.27 13.18
N ASN A 44 -15.10 -3.15 13.46
CA ASN A 44 -15.78 -1.87 13.70
C ASN A 44 -16.53 -1.36 12.47
N GLY A 45 -16.02 -1.67 11.27
CA GLY A 45 -16.64 -1.30 9.99
C GLY A 45 -17.68 -2.29 9.47
N GLY A 46 -17.86 -3.44 10.12
CA GLY A 46 -18.70 -4.53 9.60
C GLY A 46 -18.20 -5.07 8.25
N LEU A 47 -16.89 -5.03 8.01
CA LEU A 47 -16.25 -5.39 6.74
C LEU A 47 -15.73 -6.83 6.78
N ARG A 48 -15.92 -7.57 5.71
CA ARG A 48 -15.23 -8.84 5.51
C ARG A 48 -13.83 -8.56 5.02
N GLY A 49 -12.87 -8.58 5.93
CA GLY A 49 -11.49 -8.22 5.64
C GLY A 49 -10.53 -9.38 5.67
N GLU A 50 -9.38 -9.21 5.04
CA GLU A 50 -8.22 -10.09 5.17
C GLU A 50 -6.93 -9.28 5.30
N VAL A 51 -5.98 -9.81 6.08
CA VAL A 51 -4.63 -9.27 6.19
C VAL A 51 -3.68 -10.21 5.46
N VAL A 52 -2.92 -9.66 4.51
CA VAL A 52 -1.91 -10.38 3.73
C VAL A 52 -0.53 -9.85 4.11
N ILE A 53 0.30 -10.71 4.69
CA ILE A 53 1.69 -10.41 5.00
C ILE A 53 2.58 -10.98 3.89
N ALA A 54 3.23 -10.09 3.15
CA ALA A 54 4.16 -10.46 2.09
C ALA A 54 5.59 -10.49 2.64
N ASP A 55 6.02 -11.67 3.11
CA ASP A 55 7.35 -11.87 3.69
C ASP A 55 8.44 -11.86 2.62
N ASN A 56 9.45 -11.02 2.80
CA ASN A 56 10.59 -10.89 1.89
C ASN A 56 11.88 -11.51 2.45
N GLY A 57 11.73 -12.58 3.20
CA GLY A 57 12.82 -13.37 3.79
C GLY A 57 13.21 -12.90 5.18
N SER A 58 12.22 -12.73 6.07
CA SER A 58 12.46 -12.47 7.51
C SER A 58 13.21 -13.59 8.18
N THR A 59 14.09 -13.24 9.09
CA THR A 59 14.92 -14.15 9.89
C THR A 59 14.55 -14.13 11.37
N ASP A 60 13.60 -13.26 11.74
CA ASP A 60 13.02 -13.17 13.07
C ASP A 60 11.65 -13.86 13.13
N ASP A 61 10.91 -13.68 14.22
CA ASP A 61 9.62 -14.32 14.45
C ASP A 61 8.45 -13.70 13.67
N SER A 62 8.68 -12.77 12.72
CA SER A 62 7.63 -12.07 11.99
C SER A 62 6.62 -13.02 11.34
N VAL A 63 7.11 -14.05 10.66
CA VAL A 63 6.26 -15.03 9.93
C VAL A 63 5.43 -15.87 10.89
N SER A 64 6.04 -16.38 11.97
CA SER A 64 5.36 -17.19 12.98
C SER A 64 4.27 -16.38 13.70
N LEU A 65 4.59 -15.14 14.09
CA LEU A 65 3.66 -14.20 14.72
C LEU A 65 2.49 -13.83 13.80
N ALA A 66 2.76 -13.58 12.51
CA ALA A 66 1.71 -13.27 11.54
C ALA A 66 0.71 -14.44 11.40
N LYS A 67 1.21 -15.66 11.23
CA LYS A 67 0.37 -16.87 11.14
C LYS A 67 -0.44 -17.11 12.42
N ALA A 68 0.16 -16.93 13.59
CA ALA A 68 -0.52 -17.08 14.87
C ALA A 68 -1.65 -16.06 15.10
N ASN A 69 -1.63 -14.93 14.36
CA ASN A 69 -2.68 -13.90 14.38
C ASN A 69 -3.61 -13.96 13.14
N ASN A 70 -3.74 -15.13 12.51
CA ASN A 70 -4.63 -15.41 11.38
C ASN A 70 -4.40 -14.58 10.13
N ALA A 71 -3.20 -14.02 9.92
CA ALA A 71 -2.85 -13.37 8.68
C ALA A 71 -2.47 -14.40 7.60
N ILE A 72 -2.82 -14.10 6.36
CA ILE A 72 -2.37 -14.84 5.18
C ILE A 72 -0.91 -14.47 4.95
N VAL A 73 0.01 -15.45 5.03
CA VAL A 73 1.43 -15.19 4.78
C VAL A 73 1.82 -15.74 3.42
N VAL A 74 2.38 -14.87 2.57
CA VAL A 74 2.93 -15.23 1.27
C VAL A 74 4.42 -14.90 1.22
N HIS A 75 5.21 -15.74 0.58
CA HIS A 75 6.64 -15.54 0.48
C HIS A 75 7.02 -14.89 -0.87
N ALA A 76 7.67 -13.72 -0.80
CA ALA A 76 8.25 -13.05 -1.95
C ALA A 76 9.69 -13.50 -2.13
N SER A 77 9.94 -14.45 -3.05
CA SER A 77 11.24 -15.10 -3.26
C SER A 77 12.35 -14.14 -3.67
N GLU A 78 12.02 -13.16 -4.50
CA GLU A 78 12.98 -12.15 -4.91
C GLU A 78 13.02 -11.00 -3.88
N LYS A 79 14.23 -10.59 -3.50
CA LYS A 79 14.40 -9.53 -2.51
C LYS A 79 14.00 -8.16 -3.08
N GLY A 80 13.31 -7.39 -2.26
CA GLY A 80 12.94 -6.01 -2.56
C GLY A 80 11.55 -5.64 -2.07
N TYR A 81 11.45 -4.45 -1.53
CA TYR A 81 10.20 -3.90 -1.00
C TYR A 81 9.06 -3.92 -2.03
N GLY A 82 9.33 -3.44 -3.26
CA GLY A 82 8.34 -3.43 -4.34
C GLY A 82 7.92 -4.84 -4.76
N ASN A 83 8.84 -5.81 -4.74
CA ASN A 83 8.50 -7.20 -5.02
C ASN A 83 7.56 -7.77 -3.96
N ALA A 84 7.85 -7.56 -2.66
CA ALA A 84 6.97 -7.98 -1.58
C ALA A 84 5.57 -7.35 -1.73
N CYS A 85 5.48 -6.03 -1.99
CA CYS A 85 4.21 -5.36 -2.23
C CYS A 85 3.44 -6.02 -3.39
N ARG A 86 4.09 -6.24 -4.52
CA ARG A 86 3.48 -6.85 -5.71
C ARG A 86 2.97 -8.26 -5.46
N VAL A 87 3.80 -9.12 -4.83
CA VAL A 87 3.39 -10.49 -4.49
C VAL A 87 2.18 -10.49 -3.56
N GLY A 88 2.18 -9.66 -2.52
CA GLY A 88 1.05 -9.54 -1.60
C GLY A 88 -0.22 -9.01 -2.28
N MET A 89 -0.10 -7.98 -3.12
CA MET A 89 -1.24 -7.39 -3.83
C MET A 89 -1.86 -8.36 -4.85
N ASN A 90 -1.06 -9.23 -5.46
CA ASN A 90 -1.54 -10.22 -6.43
C ASN A 90 -2.42 -11.30 -5.77
N VAL A 91 -2.13 -11.70 -4.53
CA VAL A 91 -2.93 -12.72 -3.82
C VAL A 91 -4.13 -12.14 -3.08
N ALA A 92 -4.19 -10.82 -2.94
CA ALA A 92 -5.29 -10.13 -2.29
C ALA A 92 -6.60 -10.31 -3.04
N ARG A 93 -7.69 -10.67 -2.33
CA ARG A 93 -9.00 -11.03 -2.88
C ARG A 93 -10.06 -9.94 -2.68
N GLY A 94 -9.78 -8.96 -1.85
CA GLY A 94 -10.71 -7.89 -1.52
C GLY A 94 -11.12 -7.03 -2.71
N LYS A 95 -12.37 -6.56 -2.71
CA LYS A 95 -12.87 -5.56 -3.65
C LYS A 95 -11.96 -4.33 -3.68
N TYR A 96 -11.44 -3.95 -2.50
CA TYR A 96 -10.45 -2.90 -2.32
C TYR A 96 -9.18 -3.47 -1.71
N VAL A 97 -8.04 -3.18 -2.32
CA VAL A 97 -6.73 -3.66 -1.88
C VAL A 97 -5.92 -2.48 -1.37
N PHE A 98 -5.55 -2.54 -0.09
CA PHE A 98 -4.71 -1.54 0.54
C PHE A 98 -3.30 -2.07 0.73
N LYS A 99 -2.31 -1.25 0.42
CA LYS A 99 -0.93 -1.48 0.77
C LYS A 99 -0.54 -0.51 1.88
N MET A 100 -0.04 -1.04 2.99
CA MET A 100 0.55 -0.25 4.08
C MET A 100 1.74 -0.98 4.71
N ASP A 101 2.63 -0.24 5.36
CA ASP A 101 3.82 -0.83 5.97
C ASP A 101 3.49 -1.47 7.32
N ALA A 102 4.22 -2.56 7.68
CA ALA A 102 4.02 -3.32 8.91
C ALA A 102 4.77 -2.73 10.13
N ASP A 103 5.25 -1.48 10.05
CA ASP A 103 6.08 -0.81 11.04
C ASP A 103 5.29 0.04 12.07
N GLY A 104 3.97 0.01 11.97
CA GLY A 104 3.06 0.74 12.87
C GLY A 104 2.96 2.24 12.60
N THR A 105 3.52 2.75 11.50
CA THR A 105 3.50 4.18 11.16
C THR A 105 2.15 4.65 10.64
N TYR A 106 1.33 3.76 10.08
CA TYR A 106 0.00 4.07 9.54
C TYR A 106 -1.12 3.67 10.49
N VAL A 107 -2.28 4.30 10.35
CA VAL A 107 -3.49 4.08 11.15
C VAL A 107 -4.57 3.45 10.27
N CYS A 108 -5.03 2.24 10.60
CA CYS A 108 -6.04 1.55 9.80
C CYS A 108 -7.37 2.32 9.70
N ALA A 109 -7.74 3.09 10.72
CA ALA A 109 -8.96 3.92 10.71
C ALA A 109 -8.96 4.96 9.58
N ASP A 110 -7.80 5.43 9.13
CA ASP A 110 -7.70 6.37 8.00
C ASP A 110 -8.20 5.75 6.68
N ILE A 111 -8.25 4.41 6.56
CA ILE A 111 -8.77 3.68 5.40
C ILE A 111 -10.24 4.05 5.11
N THR A 112 -11.01 4.44 6.11
CA THR A 112 -12.39 4.90 5.92
C THR A 112 -12.48 6.05 4.90
N ALA A 113 -11.56 7.01 4.94
CA ALA A 113 -11.53 8.11 3.98
C ALA A 113 -11.23 7.66 2.55
N PHE A 114 -10.45 6.57 2.40
CA PHE A 114 -10.20 5.96 1.09
C PHE A 114 -11.44 5.26 0.55
N LEU A 115 -12.17 4.52 1.42
CA LEU A 115 -13.40 3.83 1.01
C LEU A 115 -14.43 4.83 0.49
N ILE A 116 -14.56 6.01 1.12
CA ILE A 116 -15.43 7.09 0.62
C ILE A 116 -15.00 7.51 -0.80
N LYS A 117 -13.70 7.66 -1.07
CA LYS A 117 -13.21 8.02 -2.40
C LYS A 117 -13.49 6.93 -3.45
N PHE A 118 -13.41 5.66 -3.06
CA PHE A 118 -13.81 4.58 -3.96
C PHE A 118 -15.30 4.61 -4.29
N GLU A 119 -16.17 4.95 -3.32
CA GLU A 119 -17.61 5.13 -3.58
C GLU A 119 -17.88 6.35 -4.48
N GLU A 120 -17.07 7.40 -4.41
CA GLU A 120 -17.11 8.54 -5.34
C GLU A 120 -16.63 8.17 -6.77
N GLY A 121 -16.17 6.93 -7.01
CA GLY A 121 -15.79 6.44 -8.33
C GLY A 121 -14.28 6.49 -8.65
N TYR A 122 -13.43 6.85 -7.69
CA TYR A 122 -11.99 6.76 -7.89
C TYR A 122 -11.49 5.31 -7.91
N ASP A 123 -10.39 5.06 -8.63
CA ASP A 123 -9.79 3.75 -8.83
C ASP A 123 -8.56 3.52 -7.96
N TYR A 124 -7.84 4.60 -7.70
CA TYR A 124 -6.63 4.63 -6.89
C TYR A 124 -6.69 5.81 -5.92
N VAL A 125 -6.41 5.52 -4.65
CA VAL A 125 -6.37 6.54 -3.59
C VAL A 125 -5.06 6.42 -2.84
N ILE A 126 -4.40 7.56 -2.60
CA ILE A 126 -3.16 7.63 -1.83
C ILE A 126 -3.37 8.49 -0.58
N GLY A 127 -2.75 8.10 0.52
CA GLY A 127 -2.68 8.94 1.71
C GLY A 127 -1.74 10.13 1.53
N SER A 128 -2.01 11.22 2.22
CA SER A 128 -1.10 12.35 2.30
C SER A 128 -0.74 12.64 3.76
N ARG A 129 0.51 12.42 4.11
CA ARG A 129 1.07 12.79 5.41
C ARG A 129 1.20 14.32 5.52
N LEU A 130 1.52 14.95 4.38
CA LEU A 130 1.73 16.40 4.31
C LEU A 130 0.45 17.21 4.44
N ARG A 131 -0.70 16.64 4.04
CA ARG A 131 -2.04 17.25 4.22
C ARG A 131 -2.74 16.79 5.49
N GLY A 132 -2.22 15.74 6.13
CA GLY A 132 -2.76 15.14 7.34
C GLY A 132 -1.98 15.52 8.59
N LYS A 133 -1.91 14.60 9.55
CA LYS A 133 -1.29 14.81 10.86
C LYS A 133 0.00 13.99 10.97
N ILE A 134 1.15 14.65 11.01
CA ILE A 134 2.44 14.02 11.30
C ILE A 134 2.71 14.20 12.79
N LEU A 135 2.73 13.09 13.55
CA LEU A 135 3.00 13.11 14.99
C LEU A 135 4.46 13.48 15.27
N PRO A 136 4.77 14.02 16.46
CA PRO A 136 6.15 14.34 16.84
C PRO A 136 7.07 13.13 16.68
N GLY A 137 8.25 13.34 16.06
CA GLY A 137 9.23 12.28 15.81
C GLY A 137 8.93 11.34 14.64
N ALA A 138 7.76 11.42 14.00
CA ALA A 138 7.37 10.51 12.93
C ALA A 138 8.14 10.71 11.62
N MET A 139 8.58 11.92 11.34
CA MET A 139 9.27 12.23 10.09
C MET A 139 10.43 13.21 10.32
N PRO A 140 11.64 12.92 9.80
CA PRO A 140 12.76 13.87 9.86
C PRO A 140 12.44 15.18 9.12
N PHE A 141 12.98 16.28 9.61
CA PHE A 141 12.79 17.62 9.02
C PHE A 141 13.10 17.67 7.53
N SER A 142 14.23 17.08 7.12
CA SER A 142 14.64 17.04 5.70
C SER A 142 13.65 16.30 4.80
N HIS A 143 13.01 15.24 5.30
CA HIS A 143 11.98 14.53 4.54
C HIS A 143 10.66 15.30 4.50
N ARG A 144 10.29 15.93 5.62
CA ARG A 144 9.02 16.65 5.73
C ARG A 144 8.97 17.90 4.86
N TYR A 145 10.06 18.67 4.85
CA TYR A 145 10.06 20.01 4.26
C TYR A 145 10.85 20.12 2.95
N ILE A 146 11.68 19.13 2.62
CA ILE A 146 12.52 19.16 1.41
C ILE A 146 12.25 17.93 0.53
N GLY A 147 12.64 16.74 0.97
CA GLY A 147 12.67 15.55 0.12
C GLY A 147 11.31 15.17 -0.46
N ASN A 148 10.31 14.94 0.39
CA ASN A 148 8.97 14.56 -0.05
C ASN A 148 8.26 15.67 -0.86
N PRO A 149 8.29 16.97 -0.44
CA PRO A 149 7.74 18.04 -1.27
C PRO A 149 8.40 18.16 -2.64
N VAL A 150 9.73 18.11 -2.74
CA VAL A 150 10.42 18.21 -4.01
C VAL A 150 10.03 17.08 -4.96
N MET A 151 10.05 15.82 -4.49
CA MET A 151 9.64 14.67 -5.30
C MET A 151 8.17 14.78 -5.75
N SER A 152 7.30 15.24 -4.86
CA SER A 152 5.87 15.41 -5.17
C SER A 152 5.63 16.53 -6.18
N ILE A 153 6.32 17.67 -6.06
CA ILE A 153 6.26 18.77 -7.03
C ILE A 153 6.76 18.29 -8.40
N MET A 154 7.89 17.58 -8.45
CA MET A 154 8.40 17.00 -9.69
C MET A 154 7.37 16.08 -10.36
N ALA A 155 6.79 15.15 -9.59
CA ALA A 155 5.79 14.23 -10.12
C ALA A 155 4.50 14.96 -10.57
N ARG A 156 4.08 16.01 -9.86
CA ARG A 156 2.93 16.84 -10.27
C ARG A 156 3.17 17.55 -11.60
N ILE A 157 4.34 18.14 -11.77
CA ILE A 157 4.67 18.91 -12.98
C ILE A 157 4.99 17.98 -14.15
N LEU A 158 5.84 16.99 -13.94
CA LEU A 158 6.37 16.15 -15.00
C LEU A 158 5.43 15.01 -15.40
N CYS A 159 4.74 14.43 -14.44
CA CYS A 159 3.85 13.28 -14.63
C CYS A 159 2.38 13.60 -14.35
N ARG A 160 2.01 14.86 -14.17
CA ARG A 160 0.63 15.34 -13.99
C ARG A 160 -0.16 14.55 -12.93
N THR A 161 0.51 14.12 -11.85
CA THR A 161 -0.11 13.23 -10.85
C THR A 161 -1.20 13.93 -10.02
N GLY A 162 -1.10 15.24 -9.80
CA GLY A 162 -2.00 15.99 -8.93
C GLY A 162 -1.79 15.75 -7.43
N ILE A 163 -0.85 14.86 -7.05
CA ILE A 163 -0.65 14.35 -5.68
C ILE A 163 0.37 15.19 -4.92
N SER A 164 0.10 15.48 -3.64
CA SER A 164 0.97 16.29 -2.77
C SER A 164 2.00 15.46 -1.97
N ASP A 165 1.76 14.16 -1.77
CA ASP A 165 2.68 13.24 -1.08
C ASP A 165 2.83 11.91 -1.82
N ILE A 166 3.59 11.93 -2.94
CA ILE A 166 3.79 10.75 -3.80
C ILE A 166 4.51 9.58 -3.09
N CYS A 167 5.26 9.90 -2.04
CA CYS A 167 6.04 8.93 -1.26
C CYS A 167 5.26 8.30 -0.11
N CYS A 168 3.98 8.63 0.07
CA CYS A 168 3.17 8.01 1.11
C CYS A 168 3.04 6.50 0.87
N GLY A 169 3.22 5.70 1.94
CA GLY A 169 3.15 4.25 1.87
C GLY A 169 1.72 3.70 1.95
N LEU A 170 0.76 4.43 2.53
CA LEU A 170 -0.64 3.99 2.54
C LEU A 170 -1.30 4.30 1.20
N LYS A 171 -1.70 3.26 0.50
CA LYS A 171 -2.28 3.32 -0.85
C LYS A 171 -3.41 2.32 -0.96
N GLY A 172 -4.47 2.69 -1.65
CA GLY A 172 -5.60 1.82 -1.92
C GLY A 172 -5.90 1.74 -3.40
N PHE A 173 -6.36 0.59 -3.84
CA PHE A 173 -6.73 0.30 -5.22
C PHE A 173 -8.10 -0.38 -5.25
N ARG A 174 -8.89 -0.06 -6.26
CA ARG A 174 -9.98 -0.93 -6.68
C ARG A 174 -9.36 -2.17 -7.32
N LYS A 175 -9.75 -3.38 -6.89
CA LYS A 175 -9.11 -4.64 -7.34
C LYS A 175 -9.12 -4.75 -8.87
N THR A 176 -10.23 -4.45 -9.51
CA THR A 176 -10.38 -4.50 -10.97
C THR A 176 -9.39 -3.57 -11.71
N SER A 177 -9.08 -2.42 -11.12
CA SER A 177 -8.11 -1.49 -11.70
C SER A 177 -6.67 -1.95 -11.43
N LEU A 178 -6.42 -2.57 -10.28
CA LEU A 178 -5.12 -3.14 -9.92
C LEU A 178 -4.75 -4.32 -10.82
N ASP A 179 -5.68 -5.20 -11.13
CA ASP A 179 -5.44 -6.40 -11.95
C ASP A 179 -5.00 -6.07 -13.38
N GLY A 180 -5.34 -4.88 -13.88
CA GLY A 180 -4.89 -4.37 -15.17
C GLY A 180 -3.51 -3.68 -15.15
N MET A 181 -2.82 -3.63 -14.00
CA MET A 181 -1.58 -2.87 -13.85
C MET A 181 -0.35 -3.76 -13.68
N GLU A 182 0.71 -3.43 -14.40
CA GLU A 182 2.01 -4.07 -14.25
C GLU A 182 3.00 -3.12 -13.56
N PHE A 183 3.54 -3.54 -12.42
CA PHE A 183 4.59 -2.85 -11.70
C PHE A 183 5.93 -3.57 -11.89
N GLN A 184 7.00 -2.81 -12.09
CA GLN A 184 8.33 -3.35 -12.42
C GLN A 184 9.37 -3.08 -11.34
N SER A 185 9.14 -2.11 -10.45
CA SER A 185 10.13 -1.72 -9.45
C SER A 185 10.22 -2.71 -8.30
N TYR A 186 11.43 -3.16 -8.01
CA TYR A 186 11.71 -4.08 -6.90
C TYR A 186 11.91 -3.35 -5.56
N GLY A 187 12.37 -2.10 -5.57
CA GLY A 187 12.73 -1.31 -4.40
C GLY A 187 11.70 -0.26 -4.01
N MET A 188 12.16 0.78 -3.31
CA MET A 188 11.33 1.90 -2.82
C MET A 188 10.71 2.75 -3.93
N VAL A 189 11.22 2.66 -5.15
CA VAL A 189 10.66 3.28 -6.36
C VAL A 189 9.24 2.80 -6.64
N PHE A 190 8.86 1.62 -6.13
CA PHE A 190 7.49 1.11 -6.19
C PHE A 190 6.45 2.13 -5.67
N GLY A 191 6.83 2.92 -4.66
CA GLY A 191 5.97 3.99 -4.13
C GLY A 191 5.51 4.98 -5.21
N PRO A 192 6.37 5.79 -5.80
CA PRO A 192 6.01 6.70 -6.89
C PRO A 192 5.51 5.96 -8.15
N GLU A 193 6.03 4.76 -8.46
CA GLU A 193 5.61 3.99 -9.63
C GLU A 193 4.10 3.73 -9.62
N THR A 194 3.53 3.30 -8.50
CA THR A 194 2.09 3.01 -8.42
C THR A 194 1.25 4.22 -8.79
N THR A 195 1.60 5.41 -8.30
CA THR A 195 0.85 6.65 -8.57
C THR A 195 1.01 7.09 -10.03
N ILE A 196 2.24 7.05 -10.54
CA ILE A 196 2.54 7.50 -11.91
C ILE A 196 1.86 6.58 -12.91
N LYS A 197 1.97 5.25 -12.74
CA LYS A 197 1.31 4.28 -13.61
C LYS A 197 -0.21 4.36 -13.53
N SER A 198 -0.80 4.57 -12.35
CA SER A 198 -2.25 4.81 -12.25
C SER A 198 -2.69 5.98 -13.13
N ARG A 199 -1.93 7.07 -13.17
CA ARG A 199 -2.23 8.20 -14.06
C ARG A 199 -2.00 7.86 -15.52
N GLN A 200 -0.95 7.11 -15.87
CA GLN A 200 -0.68 6.67 -17.24
C GLN A 200 -1.78 5.79 -17.80
N HIS A 201 -2.39 4.94 -16.95
CA HIS A 201 -3.53 4.09 -17.30
C HIS A 201 -4.88 4.83 -17.32
N GLY A 202 -4.90 6.14 -17.07
CA GLY A 202 -6.13 6.95 -17.08
C GLY A 202 -7.05 6.71 -15.89
N LEU A 203 -6.55 6.10 -14.81
CA LEU A 203 -7.34 5.83 -13.61
C LEU A 203 -7.73 7.12 -12.90
N GLY A 204 -8.91 7.11 -12.28
CA GLY A 204 -9.35 8.12 -11.32
C GLY A 204 -8.47 8.09 -10.07
N VAL A 205 -7.67 9.15 -9.83
CA VAL A 205 -6.72 9.23 -8.72
C VAL A 205 -7.16 10.26 -7.71
N ALA A 206 -7.23 9.89 -6.42
CA ALA A 206 -7.52 10.79 -5.32
C ALA A 206 -6.45 10.75 -4.23
N GLU A 207 -6.42 11.79 -3.40
CA GLU A 207 -5.54 11.91 -2.24
C GLU A 207 -6.37 12.25 -1.00
N VAL A 208 -6.09 11.57 0.13
CA VAL A 208 -6.77 11.81 1.41
C VAL A 208 -5.75 12.11 2.51
N PRO A 209 -6.04 13.03 3.44
CA PRO A 209 -5.19 13.29 4.60
C PRO A 209 -5.16 12.06 5.52
N ILE A 210 -3.97 11.74 6.06
CA ILE A 210 -3.79 10.62 6.99
C ILE A 210 -2.99 11.02 8.23
N THR A 211 -3.07 10.19 9.27
CA THR A 211 -2.22 10.29 10.46
C THR A 211 -0.96 9.45 10.27
N TYR A 212 0.21 10.05 10.53
CA TYR A 212 1.50 9.38 10.44
C TYR A 212 2.17 9.35 11.80
N ARG A 213 2.45 8.13 12.30
CA ARG A 213 3.03 7.83 13.62
C ARG A 213 4.55 7.66 13.52
N PRO A 214 5.29 7.81 14.63
CA PRO A 214 6.70 7.42 14.70
C PRO A 214 6.90 5.93 14.39
N ASP A 215 7.94 5.65 13.62
CA ASP A 215 8.41 4.28 13.36
C ASP A 215 8.93 3.65 14.67
N LYS A 216 8.49 2.45 14.97
CA LYS A 216 8.83 1.71 16.19
C LYS A 216 10.04 0.79 16.02
N ARG A 217 10.67 0.77 14.85
CA ARG A 217 11.88 -0.03 14.59
C ARG A 217 13.12 0.63 15.20
N ASP A 218 14.07 -0.18 15.67
CA ASP A 218 15.29 0.31 16.32
C ASP A 218 16.40 0.72 15.34
N SER A 219 16.28 0.40 14.03
CA SER A 219 17.35 0.60 13.06
C SER A 219 16.95 1.46 11.86
N HIS A 220 17.59 2.62 11.75
CA HIS A 220 17.47 3.49 10.57
C HIS A 220 18.84 3.69 9.92
N THR A 221 19.04 3.15 8.71
CA THR A 221 20.27 3.44 7.94
C THR A 221 20.04 4.65 7.02
N ASN A 222 20.67 5.78 7.33
CA ASN A 222 20.56 7.01 6.55
C ASN A 222 21.05 6.87 5.09
N LEU A 223 22.10 6.09 4.85
CA LEU A 223 22.66 5.86 3.51
C LEU A 223 21.66 5.24 2.51
N ARG A 224 20.83 4.29 2.94
CA ARG A 224 19.77 3.73 2.09
C ARG A 224 18.74 4.79 1.68
N ARG A 225 18.36 5.68 2.61
CA ARG A 225 17.36 6.74 2.36
C ARG A 225 17.78 7.71 1.28
N TYR A 226 19.04 8.15 1.24
CA TYR A 226 19.54 9.06 0.21
C TYR A 226 19.57 8.39 -1.17
N ARG A 227 20.06 7.14 -1.26
CA ARG A 227 20.07 6.36 -2.50
C ARG A 227 18.66 6.15 -3.04
N ASP A 228 17.71 5.79 -2.18
CA ASP A 228 16.32 5.59 -2.56
C ASP A 228 15.67 6.89 -3.02
N GLY A 229 15.99 8.02 -2.39
CA GLY A 229 15.58 9.35 -2.84
C GLY A 229 16.07 9.67 -4.25
N ILE A 230 17.35 9.43 -4.54
CA ILE A 230 17.93 9.64 -5.88
C ILE A 230 17.25 8.72 -6.91
N ASN A 231 17.06 7.45 -6.58
CA ASN A 231 16.39 6.50 -7.48
C ASN A 231 14.96 6.94 -7.80
N ASN A 232 14.22 7.46 -6.83
CA ASN A 232 12.88 8.00 -7.03
C ASN A 232 12.89 9.21 -7.98
N VAL A 233 13.83 10.14 -7.81
CA VAL A 233 13.98 11.30 -8.68
C VAL A 233 14.29 10.88 -10.12
N VAL A 234 15.25 9.96 -10.30
CA VAL A 234 15.62 9.42 -11.63
C VAL A 234 14.42 8.73 -12.27
N PHE A 235 13.67 7.95 -11.51
CA PHE A 235 12.46 7.26 -11.98
C PHE A 235 11.40 8.27 -12.45
N ILE A 236 11.05 9.26 -11.64
CA ILE A 236 10.05 10.30 -11.98
C ILE A 236 10.46 11.00 -13.26
N PHE A 237 11.74 11.35 -13.39
CA PHE A 237 12.25 12.01 -14.60
C PHE A 237 12.13 11.10 -15.82
N ARG A 238 12.53 9.83 -15.72
CA ARG A 238 12.40 8.86 -16.82
C ARG A 238 10.94 8.68 -17.26
N GLU A 239 10.02 8.50 -16.32
CA GLU A 239 8.60 8.33 -16.63
C GLU A 239 7.98 9.59 -17.27
N SER A 240 8.52 10.78 -17.01
CA SER A 240 8.05 12.02 -17.62
C SER A 240 8.13 12.02 -19.15
N PHE A 241 9.12 11.33 -19.72
CA PHE A 241 9.23 11.20 -21.19
C PHE A 241 8.12 10.33 -21.76
N LEU A 242 7.67 9.30 -21.03
CA LEU A 242 6.55 8.44 -21.44
C LEU A 242 5.24 9.22 -21.42
N PHE A 243 5.02 10.10 -20.43
CA PHE A 243 3.84 10.98 -20.39
C PHE A 243 3.75 11.93 -21.58
N ARG A 244 4.90 12.41 -22.09
CA ARG A 244 4.93 13.25 -23.29
C ARG A 244 4.58 12.47 -24.55
N LYS A 245 4.95 11.20 -24.61
CA LYS A 245 4.70 10.33 -25.77
C LYS A 245 3.26 9.81 -25.82
N TYR A 246 2.62 9.62 -24.67
CA TYR A 246 1.25 9.13 -24.54
C TYR A 246 0.47 10.08 -23.60
N PRO A 247 -0.02 11.23 -24.11
CA PRO A 247 -0.80 12.15 -23.28
C PRO A 247 -2.09 11.46 -22.84
N VAL A 248 -2.33 11.45 -21.54
CA VAL A 248 -3.61 11.01 -20.95
C VAL A 248 -4.68 11.99 -21.45
N LYS A 249 -5.76 11.46 -22.02
CA LYS A 249 -6.93 12.24 -22.45
C LYS A 249 -7.66 12.85 -21.28
#